data_050365ff7463bf611eab8702585c970b
#
_entry.id   050365ff7463bf611eab8702585c970b
#
_cell.length_a   1.000
_cell.length_b   1.000
_cell.length_c   1.000
_cell.angle_alpha   90.00
_cell.angle_beta   90.00
_cell.angle_gamma   90.00
#
_symmetry.space_group_name_H-M   'P 1'
#
loop_
_entity.id
_entity.type
_entity.pdbx_description
1 polymer ?
#
loop_
_entity_poly.entity_id
_entity_poly.type
_entity_poly.pdbx_seq_one_letter_code
_entity_poly.pdbx_strand_id
1 'polypeptide(L)'
;MRFLLIDRITSWEPGTRATAVKNVALSEDFFDAHFPLKPIMPGVLILEGMAQLAGLLIEEGVRASEGRNVKALMSLVERAKFRQPARPGDTLEYEAQVVSVNELGAQAAVKARSAGELAAECGLVFSFHSIDNPRLEAQRSRILDLWLRDLRAATGEAAP
;
A
#
# COMPACT_ATOMS: atom_id res chain seq x y z
N MET A 1 0.90 -2.85 -18.00
CA MET A 1 0.96 -3.20 -16.56
C MET A 1 -0.09 -2.42 -15.79
N ARG A 2 -0.91 -3.06 -14.99
CA ARG A 2 -1.74 -2.39 -14.00
C ARG A 2 -0.89 -2.14 -12.77
N PHE A 3 -0.79 -0.90 -12.32
CA PHE A 3 0.09 -0.51 -11.20
C PHE A 3 -0.60 -0.69 -9.84
N LEU A 4 -1.20 -1.89 -9.61
CA LEU A 4 -1.82 -2.28 -8.35
C LEU A 4 -0.95 -3.36 -7.71
N LEU A 5 -0.28 -3.00 -6.63
CA LEU A 5 0.68 -3.85 -5.94
C LEU A 5 0.18 -4.33 -4.58
N ILE A 6 -1.14 -4.36 -4.44
CA ILE A 6 -1.89 -4.96 -3.33
C ILE A 6 -2.97 -5.84 -3.93
N ASP A 7 -3.17 -7.05 -3.38
CA ASP A 7 -4.24 -7.95 -3.80
C ASP A 7 -5.46 -7.82 -2.87
N ARG A 8 -5.22 -7.66 -1.57
CA ARG A 8 -6.26 -7.39 -0.56
C ARG A 8 -5.68 -6.79 0.71
N ILE A 9 -6.52 -6.07 1.45
CA ILE A 9 -6.23 -5.59 2.80
C ILE A 9 -6.72 -6.66 3.80
N THR A 10 -5.88 -6.97 4.79
CA THR A 10 -6.14 -8.01 5.80
C THR A 10 -6.48 -7.45 7.18
N SER A 11 -6.07 -6.22 7.48
CA SER A 11 -6.59 -5.44 8.62
C SER A 11 -6.63 -3.96 8.26
N TRP A 12 -7.56 -3.21 8.86
CA TRP A 12 -7.82 -1.84 8.48
C TRP A 12 -8.32 -1.00 9.65
N GLU A 13 -7.46 -0.07 10.11
CA GLU A 13 -7.77 0.96 11.10
C GLU A 13 -7.40 2.33 10.51
N PRO A 14 -8.34 3.03 9.83
CA PRO A 14 -8.06 4.28 9.13
C PRO A 14 -7.30 5.29 9.99
N GLY A 15 -6.23 5.87 9.45
CA GLY A 15 -5.38 6.84 10.14
C GLY A 15 -4.46 6.25 11.21
N THR A 16 -4.46 4.95 11.43
CA THR A 16 -3.65 4.29 12.47
C THR A 16 -2.76 3.22 11.87
N ARG A 17 -3.34 2.10 11.43
CA ARG A 17 -2.59 0.92 10.99
C ARG A 17 -3.38 0.12 9.96
N ALA A 18 -2.66 -0.50 9.06
CA ALA A 18 -3.23 -1.47 8.12
C ALA A 18 -2.24 -2.57 7.79
N THR A 19 -2.78 -3.74 7.41
CA THR A 19 -1.99 -4.82 6.81
C THR A 19 -2.65 -5.25 5.50
N ALA A 20 -1.82 -5.72 4.56
CA ALA A 20 -2.26 -6.15 3.25
C ALA A 20 -1.37 -7.27 2.72
N VAL A 21 -1.80 -7.94 1.67
CA VAL A 21 -1.01 -8.97 0.98
C VAL A 21 -0.90 -8.70 -0.52
N LYS A 22 0.24 -9.09 -1.07
CA LYS A 22 0.52 -9.15 -2.51
C LYS A 22 1.12 -10.51 -2.83
N ASN A 23 0.46 -11.28 -3.68
CA ASN A 23 1.04 -12.50 -4.23
C ASN A 23 1.92 -12.18 -5.44
N VAL A 24 3.11 -12.75 -5.46
CA VAL A 24 4.08 -12.53 -6.54
C VAL A 24 3.89 -13.62 -7.59
N ALA A 25 3.23 -13.27 -8.69
CA ALA A 25 2.96 -14.21 -9.79
C ALA A 25 4.07 -14.17 -10.84
N LEU A 26 4.45 -15.34 -11.38
CA LEU A 26 5.45 -15.42 -12.47
C LEU A 26 5.01 -14.66 -13.74
N SER A 27 3.72 -14.43 -13.92
CA SER A 27 3.14 -13.68 -15.05
C SER A 27 3.26 -12.16 -14.94
N GLU A 28 3.89 -11.64 -13.92
CA GLU A 28 4.13 -10.20 -13.80
C GLU A 28 5.16 -9.74 -14.84
N ASP A 29 4.84 -8.70 -15.60
CA ASP A 29 5.63 -8.18 -16.74
C ASP A 29 7.08 -7.84 -16.39
N PHE A 30 7.35 -7.43 -15.14
CA PHE A 30 8.69 -7.03 -14.73
C PHE A 30 9.69 -8.19 -14.66
N PHE A 31 9.23 -9.43 -14.64
CA PHE A 31 10.13 -10.60 -14.63
C PHE A 31 10.81 -10.86 -15.97
N ASP A 32 10.27 -10.34 -17.07
CA ASP A 32 10.92 -10.43 -18.38
C ASP A 32 12.29 -9.75 -18.40
N ALA A 33 12.46 -8.74 -17.57
CA ALA A 33 13.70 -7.94 -17.48
C ALA A 33 14.45 -8.08 -16.14
N HIS A 34 13.78 -8.49 -15.04
CA HIS A 34 14.35 -8.42 -13.69
C HIS A 34 14.32 -9.76 -12.93
N PHE A 35 15.07 -10.77 -13.20
CA PHE A 35 16.05 -11.02 -14.26
C PHE A 35 15.67 -12.30 -14.98
N PRO A 36 15.89 -12.47 -16.30
CA PRO A 36 15.34 -13.59 -17.09
C PRO A 36 15.63 -15.00 -16.56
N LEU A 37 16.82 -15.24 -16.01
CA LEU A 37 17.20 -16.55 -15.45
C LEU A 37 17.08 -16.64 -13.92
N LYS A 38 16.79 -15.53 -13.26
CA LYS A 38 16.63 -15.45 -11.80
C LYS A 38 15.59 -14.39 -11.47
N PRO A 39 14.31 -14.71 -11.64
CA PRO A 39 13.25 -13.74 -11.45
C PRO A 39 13.18 -13.28 -9.99
N ILE A 40 13.29 -11.97 -9.80
CA ILE A 40 13.22 -11.30 -8.51
C ILE A 40 12.34 -10.06 -8.69
N MET A 41 11.36 -9.87 -7.82
CA MET A 41 10.54 -8.66 -7.83
C MET A 41 11.42 -7.44 -7.52
N PRO A 42 11.39 -6.38 -8.35
CA PRO A 42 12.14 -5.16 -8.06
C PRO A 42 11.80 -4.60 -6.68
N GLY A 43 12.83 -4.29 -5.86
CA GLY A 43 12.62 -3.77 -4.52
C GLY A 43 11.80 -2.47 -4.50
N VAL A 44 11.95 -1.63 -5.53
CA VAL A 44 11.17 -0.40 -5.69
C VAL A 44 9.68 -0.67 -5.90
N LEU A 45 9.28 -1.83 -6.44
CA LEU A 45 7.88 -2.21 -6.55
C LEU A 45 7.33 -2.74 -5.21
N ILE A 46 8.17 -3.36 -4.38
CA ILE A 46 7.80 -3.69 -2.99
C ILE A 46 7.54 -2.40 -2.22
N LEU A 47 8.42 -1.41 -2.37
CA LEU A 47 8.26 -0.09 -1.76
C LEU A 47 6.97 0.60 -2.23
N GLU A 48 6.67 0.55 -3.52
CA GLU A 48 5.44 1.11 -4.08
C GLU A 48 4.18 0.44 -3.48
N GLY A 49 4.17 -0.90 -3.34
CA GLY A 49 3.07 -1.61 -2.69
C GLY A 49 2.84 -1.15 -1.24
N MET A 50 3.93 -0.98 -0.47
CA MET A 50 3.88 -0.43 0.88
C MET A 50 3.37 1.03 0.88
N ALA A 51 3.78 1.84 -0.11
CA ALA A 51 3.35 3.23 -0.24
C ALA A 51 1.87 3.35 -0.61
N GLN A 52 1.36 2.46 -1.47
CA GLN A 52 -0.07 2.40 -1.81
C GLN A 52 -0.93 2.13 -0.57
N LEU A 53 -0.52 1.18 0.27
CA LEU A 53 -1.22 0.88 1.52
C LEU A 53 -1.20 2.08 2.48
N ALA A 54 -0.02 2.66 2.71
CA ALA A 54 0.15 3.78 3.63
C ALA A 54 -0.58 5.05 3.15
N GLY A 55 -0.53 5.34 1.86
CA GLY A 55 -1.22 6.50 1.29
C GLY A 55 -2.74 6.44 1.50
N LEU A 56 -3.37 5.29 1.18
CA LEU A 56 -4.80 5.11 1.41
C LEU A 56 -5.17 5.14 2.89
N LEU A 57 -4.36 4.52 3.75
CA LEU A 57 -4.56 4.52 5.20
C LEU A 57 -4.59 5.95 5.76
N ILE A 58 -3.66 6.80 5.32
CA ILE A 58 -3.56 8.20 5.71
C ILE A 58 -4.76 8.99 5.17
N GLU A 59 -5.08 8.86 3.87
CA GLU A 59 -6.18 9.57 3.23
C GLU A 59 -7.54 9.28 3.89
N GLU A 60 -7.82 8.01 4.22
CA GLU A 60 -9.05 7.62 4.92
C GLU A 60 -9.05 8.10 6.38
N GLY A 61 -7.90 8.10 7.05
CA GLY A 61 -7.77 8.65 8.39
C GLY A 61 -8.10 10.14 8.45
N VAL A 62 -7.55 10.94 7.53
CA VAL A 62 -7.83 12.38 7.41
C VAL A 62 -9.29 12.64 7.06
N ARG A 63 -9.86 11.83 6.16
CA ARG A 63 -11.29 11.92 5.83
C ARG A 63 -12.17 11.64 7.04
N ALA A 64 -11.88 10.60 7.80
CA ALA A 64 -12.68 10.20 8.97
C ALA A 64 -12.59 11.18 10.12
N SER A 65 -11.39 11.74 10.40
CA SER A 65 -11.15 12.63 11.54
C SER A 65 -11.44 14.10 11.27
N GLU A 66 -11.20 14.58 10.04
CA GLU A 66 -11.25 15.99 9.69
C GLU A 66 -12.26 16.34 8.58
N GLY A 67 -12.87 15.33 7.96
CA GLY A 67 -13.77 15.52 6.81
C GLY A 67 -13.08 16.07 5.55
N ARG A 68 -11.74 16.17 5.55
CA ARG A 68 -10.98 16.66 4.40
C ARG A 68 -10.74 15.56 3.37
N ASN A 69 -10.88 15.91 2.11
CA ASN A 69 -10.53 15.05 1.00
C ASN A 69 -9.14 15.41 0.46
N VAL A 70 -8.15 14.65 0.86
CA VAL A 70 -6.75 14.86 0.46
C VAL A 70 -6.22 13.71 -0.36
N LYS A 71 -5.23 13.99 -1.21
CA LYS A 71 -4.38 12.99 -1.86
C LYS A 71 -3.02 13.00 -1.22
N ALA A 72 -2.61 11.87 -0.67
CA ALA A 72 -1.29 11.68 -0.09
C ALA A 72 -0.31 11.28 -1.19
N LEU A 73 0.54 12.20 -1.64
CA LEU A 73 1.60 11.94 -2.59
C LEU A 73 2.91 11.69 -1.84
N MET A 74 3.54 10.55 -2.10
CA MET A 74 4.83 10.22 -1.51
C MET A 74 5.89 11.24 -1.98
N SER A 75 6.49 11.97 -1.04
CA SER A 75 7.46 13.03 -1.31
C SER A 75 8.88 12.66 -0.88
N LEU A 76 9.03 11.73 0.09
CA LEU A 76 10.33 11.31 0.58
C LEU A 76 10.28 9.87 1.07
N VAL A 77 11.35 9.14 0.82
CA VAL A 77 11.61 7.79 1.36
C VAL A 77 12.82 7.85 2.27
N GLU A 78 12.67 7.42 3.50
CA GLU A 78 13.72 7.44 4.51
C GLU A 78 14.21 6.03 4.82
N ARG A 79 15.53 5.85 4.79
CA ARG A 79 16.22 4.65 5.26
C ARG A 79 15.64 3.34 4.70
N ALA A 80 15.33 3.32 3.40
CA ALA A 80 14.86 2.11 2.74
C ALA A 80 15.91 1.01 2.82
N LYS A 81 15.50 -0.17 3.28
CA LYS A 81 16.34 -1.36 3.36
C LYS A 81 15.60 -2.52 2.70
N PHE A 82 16.28 -3.16 1.76
CA PHE A 82 15.84 -4.39 1.11
C PHE A 82 16.69 -5.53 1.63
N ARG A 83 16.11 -6.46 2.38
CA ARG A 83 16.84 -7.50 3.11
C ARG A 83 16.77 -8.85 2.44
N GLN A 84 15.62 -9.16 1.83
CA GLN A 84 15.41 -10.43 1.14
C GLN A 84 14.69 -10.18 -0.19
N PRO A 85 15.08 -10.91 -1.25
CA PRO A 85 14.39 -10.85 -2.53
C PRO A 85 13.05 -11.57 -2.45
N ALA A 86 12.01 -10.99 -3.05
CA ALA A 86 10.75 -11.65 -3.33
C ALA A 86 10.80 -12.31 -4.70
N ARG A 87 10.32 -13.54 -4.81
CA ARG A 87 10.35 -14.37 -6.02
C ARG A 87 8.95 -14.81 -6.42
N PRO A 88 8.77 -15.24 -7.66
CA PRO A 88 7.51 -15.89 -8.06
C PRO A 88 7.13 -17.02 -7.11
N GLY A 89 5.88 -17.02 -6.64
CA GLY A 89 5.36 -17.94 -5.64
C GLY A 89 5.36 -17.42 -4.22
N ASP A 90 6.09 -16.33 -3.94
CA ASP A 90 6.06 -15.70 -2.62
C ASP A 90 4.78 -14.89 -2.40
N THR A 91 4.38 -14.76 -1.13
CA THR A 91 3.37 -13.80 -0.68
C THR A 91 4.06 -12.75 0.17
N LEU A 92 3.93 -11.48 -0.23
CA LEU A 92 4.36 -10.35 0.57
C LEU A 92 3.24 -9.91 1.49
N GLU A 93 3.56 -9.78 2.77
CA GLU A 93 2.70 -9.22 3.81
C GLU A 93 3.18 -7.79 4.08
N TYR A 94 2.35 -6.81 3.75
CA TYR A 94 2.62 -5.40 4.01
C TYR A 94 2.01 -4.96 5.34
N GLU A 95 2.74 -4.14 6.05
CA GLU A 95 2.30 -3.43 7.25
C GLU A 95 2.58 -1.94 7.07
N ALA A 96 1.58 -1.10 7.34
CA ALA A 96 1.70 0.34 7.39
C ALA A 96 1.19 0.85 8.73
N GLN A 97 1.97 1.73 9.36
CA GLN A 97 1.61 2.41 10.61
C GLN A 97 1.81 3.91 10.42
N VAL A 98 0.77 4.68 10.67
CA VAL A 98 0.85 6.15 10.66
C VAL A 98 1.66 6.60 11.88
N VAL A 99 2.67 7.43 11.65
CA VAL A 99 3.56 7.98 12.70
C VAL A 99 3.10 9.36 13.13
N SER A 100 2.77 10.21 12.14
CA SER A 100 2.29 11.56 12.39
C SER A 100 1.47 12.08 11.21
N VAL A 101 0.55 12.99 11.51
CA VAL A 101 -0.27 13.71 10.52
C VAL A 101 -0.32 15.17 10.92
N ASN A 102 -0.22 16.08 9.96
CA ASN A 102 -0.43 17.52 10.13
C ASN A 102 -1.20 18.08 8.91
N GLU A 103 -1.37 19.40 8.85
CA GLU A 103 -2.12 20.05 7.77
C GLU A 103 -1.51 19.85 6.37
N LEU A 104 -0.18 19.70 6.27
CA LEU A 104 0.58 19.65 5.02
C LEU A 104 0.88 18.24 4.54
N GLY A 105 0.84 17.26 5.45
CA GLY A 105 1.23 15.90 5.10
C GLY A 105 1.24 14.93 6.28
N ALA A 106 1.84 13.76 6.05
CA ALA A 106 1.91 12.70 7.04
C ALA A 106 3.19 11.89 6.90
N GLN A 107 3.54 11.17 7.97
CA GLN A 107 4.61 10.17 7.99
C GLN A 107 4.05 8.80 8.32
N ALA A 108 4.59 7.78 7.68
CA ALA A 108 4.28 6.39 7.98
C ALA A 108 5.55 5.54 8.06
N ALA A 109 5.55 4.57 8.96
CA ALA A 109 6.51 3.47 8.98
C ALA A 109 5.89 2.28 8.24
N VAL A 110 6.66 1.66 7.32
CA VAL A 110 6.17 0.56 6.50
C VAL A 110 7.15 -0.61 6.50
N LYS A 111 6.60 -1.82 6.42
CA LYS A 111 7.35 -3.07 6.34
C LYS A 111 6.71 -4.01 5.34
N ALA A 112 7.54 -4.84 4.72
CA ALA A 112 7.11 -6.00 3.94
C ALA A 112 7.80 -7.24 4.50
N ARG A 113 7.04 -8.33 4.68
CA ARG A 113 7.55 -9.64 5.08
C ARG A 113 7.23 -10.67 4.00
N SER A 114 8.06 -11.70 3.91
CA SER A 114 7.79 -12.90 3.13
C SER A 114 8.11 -14.12 3.98
N ALA A 115 7.18 -15.05 4.09
CA ALA A 115 7.32 -16.24 4.96
C ALA A 115 7.72 -15.90 6.40
N GLY A 116 7.20 -14.80 6.96
CA GLY A 116 7.51 -14.31 8.31
C GLY A 116 8.81 -13.50 8.42
N GLU A 117 9.70 -13.55 7.43
CA GLU A 117 10.98 -12.84 7.42
C GLU A 117 10.83 -11.42 6.84
N LEU A 118 11.56 -10.46 7.42
CA LEU A 118 11.55 -9.06 6.97
C LEU A 118 12.23 -8.93 5.60
N ALA A 119 11.44 -8.63 4.55
CA ALA A 119 11.92 -8.45 3.19
C ALA A 119 12.32 -7.00 2.91
N ALA A 120 11.52 -6.03 3.34
CA ALA A 120 11.82 -4.61 3.18
C ALA A 120 11.22 -3.77 4.31
N GLU A 121 11.83 -2.60 4.57
CA GLU A 121 11.31 -1.60 5.51
C GLU A 121 11.76 -0.20 5.12
N CYS A 122 10.96 0.81 5.40
CA CYS A 122 11.34 2.22 5.29
C CYS A 122 10.39 3.15 6.07
N GLY A 123 10.80 4.42 6.21
CA GLY A 123 9.91 5.53 6.52
C GLY A 123 9.42 6.18 5.23
N LEU A 124 8.18 6.62 5.21
CA LEU A 124 7.57 7.34 4.08
C LEU A 124 7.02 8.68 4.56
N VAL A 125 7.29 9.73 3.79
CA VAL A 125 6.69 11.05 3.99
C VAL A 125 5.77 11.35 2.83
N PHE A 126 4.57 11.81 3.14
CA PHE A 126 3.55 12.18 2.17
C PHE A 126 3.21 13.67 2.30
N SER A 127 3.09 14.34 1.17
CA SER A 127 2.51 15.69 1.10
C SER A 127 1.05 15.62 0.68
N PHE A 128 0.20 16.48 1.26
CA PHE A 128 -1.22 16.53 0.95
C PHE A 128 -1.50 17.49 -0.20
N HIS A 129 -2.31 17.02 -1.13
CA HIS A 129 -2.81 17.79 -2.25
C HIS A 129 -4.33 17.68 -2.32
N SER A 130 -5.00 18.80 -2.53
CA SER A 130 -6.43 18.79 -2.82
C SER A 130 -6.64 18.30 -4.24
N ILE A 131 -7.52 17.31 -4.42
CA ILE A 131 -7.94 16.85 -5.74
C ILE A 131 -9.45 17.00 -5.81
N ASP A 132 -9.89 17.93 -6.63
CA ASP A 132 -11.29 18.10 -6.98
C ASP A 132 -11.56 17.45 -8.35
N ASN A 133 -11.54 16.11 -8.36
CA ASN A 133 -11.82 15.32 -9.54
C ASN A 133 -12.68 14.09 -9.19
N PRO A 134 -13.99 14.15 -9.42
CA PRO A 134 -14.93 13.07 -9.09
C PRO A 134 -14.59 11.71 -9.71
N ARG A 135 -13.94 11.69 -10.88
CA ARG A 135 -13.54 10.43 -11.55
C ARG A 135 -12.40 9.74 -10.79
N LEU A 136 -11.42 10.52 -10.32
CA LEU A 136 -10.30 9.97 -9.54
C LEU A 136 -10.80 9.48 -8.17
N GLU A 137 -11.71 10.19 -7.55
CA GLU A 137 -12.34 9.76 -6.29
C GLU A 137 -13.13 8.47 -6.45
N ALA A 138 -13.94 8.37 -7.50
CA ALA A 138 -14.69 7.15 -7.81
C ALA A 138 -13.77 5.96 -8.10
N GLN A 139 -12.67 6.17 -8.83
CA GLN A 139 -11.68 5.12 -9.10
C GLN A 139 -10.99 4.66 -7.81
N ARG A 140 -10.62 5.60 -6.94
CA ARG A 140 -10.00 5.33 -5.64
C ARG A 140 -10.94 4.51 -4.74
N SER A 141 -12.20 4.92 -4.62
CA SER A 141 -13.20 4.19 -3.83
C SER A 141 -13.38 2.76 -4.34
N ARG A 142 -13.46 2.55 -5.65
CA ARG A 142 -13.55 1.21 -6.24
C ARG A 142 -12.34 0.32 -5.89
N ILE A 143 -11.15 0.89 -5.90
CA ILE A 143 -9.92 0.15 -5.54
C ILE A 143 -9.95 -0.22 -4.06
N LEU A 144 -10.31 0.71 -3.19
CA LEU A 144 -10.39 0.47 -1.76
C LEU A 144 -11.48 -0.57 -1.44
N ASP A 145 -12.64 -0.49 -2.08
CA ASP A 145 -13.72 -1.47 -1.93
C ASP A 145 -13.28 -2.88 -2.37
N LEU A 146 -12.55 -2.96 -3.49
CA LEU A 146 -11.99 -4.22 -3.98
C LEU A 146 -11.02 -4.83 -2.97
N TRP A 147 -10.12 -4.02 -2.40
CA TRP A 147 -9.11 -4.49 -1.46
C TRP A 147 -9.67 -4.81 -0.08
N LEU A 148 -10.76 -4.16 0.35
CA LEU A 148 -11.45 -4.40 1.63
C LEU A 148 -12.55 -5.46 1.55
N ARG A 149 -12.87 -5.97 0.37
CA ARG A 149 -14.03 -6.85 0.14
C ARG A 149 -14.11 -8.02 1.12
N ASP A 150 -13.02 -8.75 1.29
CA ASP A 150 -13.01 -9.95 2.14
C ASP A 150 -13.07 -9.57 3.64
N LEU A 151 -12.49 -8.44 4.02
CA LEU A 151 -12.55 -7.93 5.39
C LEU A 151 -13.96 -7.49 5.76
N ARG A 152 -14.65 -6.75 4.89
CA ARG A 152 -16.06 -6.34 5.09
C ARG A 152 -17.01 -7.53 5.13
N ALA A 153 -16.80 -8.52 4.26
CA ALA A 153 -17.60 -9.75 4.28
C ALA A 153 -17.47 -10.50 5.62
N ALA A 154 -16.28 -10.50 6.24
CA ALA A 154 -16.04 -11.13 7.53
C ALA A 154 -16.66 -10.35 8.71
N THR A 155 -16.84 -9.01 8.58
CA THR A 155 -17.43 -8.14 9.62
C THR A 155 -18.94 -7.93 9.45
N GLY A 156 -19.55 -8.47 8.39
CA GLY A 156 -20.98 -8.32 8.11
C GLY A 156 -21.39 -6.94 7.58
N GLU A 157 -20.42 -6.09 7.21
CA GLU A 157 -20.70 -4.83 6.51
C GLU A 157 -21.11 -5.12 5.07
N ALA A 158 -22.31 -4.69 4.68
CA ALA A 158 -22.78 -4.77 3.31
C ALA A 158 -21.86 -3.91 2.40
N ALA A 159 -21.53 -4.43 1.21
CA ALA A 159 -20.90 -3.61 0.17
C ALA A 159 -21.83 -2.44 -0.19
N PRO A 160 -21.31 -1.23 -0.35
CA PRO A 160 -22.11 -0.04 -0.74
C PRO A 160 -22.71 -0.18 -2.13
#